data_0055d88f9351debc54685411ecf89ceb
#
_entry.id   0055d88f9351debc54685411ecf89ceb
#
_cell.length_a   1.000
_cell.length_b   1.000
_cell.length_c   1.000
_cell.angle_alpha   90.00
_cell.angle_beta   90.00
_cell.angle_gamma   90.00
#
_symmetry.space_group_name_H-M   'P 1'
#
loop_
_entity.id
_entity.type
_entity.pdbx_description
1 polymer ?
#
loop_
_entity_poly.entity_id
_entity_poly.type
_entity_poly.pdbx_seq_one_letter_code
_entity_poly.pdbx_strand_id
1 'polypeptide(L)'
;MGKEYDVIVIGSGPAGYVSAIRSAQLGLTTACVEKWVDEKRNSILGGTCLNVGCIPSKALLDSSQKFLEAQESLHMHGIKMSELAIDLPMMMSRKDNVVKQLTQGIKGLFAANKVDSIVGIGRISAKNEVSVLGENGKNEKYQAKNIIVATGSVPIDIPPV
;
A
#
# COMPACT_ATOMS: atom_id res chain seq x y z
N MET A 1 16.41 -25.02 -5.83
CA MET A 1 15.00 -25.12 -5.43
C MET A 1 14.62 -23.81 -4.76
N GLY A 2 13.50 -23.19 -5.17
CA GLY A 2 13.02 -21.96 -4.53
C GLY A 2 12.54 -22.23 -3.10
N LYS A 3 12.49 -21.17 -2.28
CA LYS A 3 11.97 -21.25 -0.91
C LYS A 3 10.51 -21.69 -0.92
N GLU A 4 10.12 -22.54 0.02
CA GLU A 4 8.75 -23.04 0.16
C GLU A 4 8.02 -22.24 1.25
N TYR A 5 6.73 -21.93 1.01
CA TYR A 5 5.86 -21.19 1.92
C TYR A 5 4.54 -21.93 2.13
N ASP A 6 3.95 -21.77 3.29
CA ASP A 6 2.57 -22.21 3.52
C ASP A 6 1.58 -21.33 2.74
N VAL A 7 1.88 -20.00 2.66
CA VAL A 7 1.05 -19.02 1.96
C VAL A 7 1.92 -18.04 1.17
N ILE A 8 1.61 -17.86 -0.10
CA ILE A 8 2.10 -16.72 -0.88
C ILE A 8 0.93 -15.83 -1.26
N VAL A 9 1.03 -14.54 -0.93
CA VAL A 9 0.06 -13.51 -1.28
C VAL A 9 0.60 -12.70 -2.46
N ILE A 10 -0.18 -12.55 -3.53
CA ILE A 10 0.21 -11.76 -4.70
C ILE A 10 -0.50 -10.41 -4.65
N GLY A 11 0.26 -9.35 -4.40
CA GLY A 11 -0.21 -7.98 -4.18
C GLY A 11 -0.24 -7.59 -2.71
N SER A 12 0.26 -6.39 -2.38
CA SER A 12 0.36 -5.85 -1.01
C SER A 12 -0.65 -4.75 -0.69
N GLY A 13 -1.73 -4.63 -1.48
CA GLY A 13 -2.86 -3.76 -1.14
C GLY A 13 -3.59 -4.19 0.14
N PRO A 14 -4.70 -3.53 0.54
CA PRO A 14 -5.40 -3.83 1.79
C PRO A 14 -5.76 -5.30 1.97
N ALA A 15 -6.25 -5.97 0.94
CA ALA A 15 -6.52 -7.41 1.00
C ALA A 15 -5.23 -8.22 1.20
N GLY A 16 -4.14 -7.81 0.53
CA GLY A 16 -2.86 -8.53 0.55
C GLY A 16 -2.13 -8.42 1.87
N TYR A 17 -1.86 -7.19 2.35
CA TYR A 17 -1.10 -7.05 3.60
C TYR A 17 -1.87 -7.58 4.81
N VAL A 18 -3.20 -7.43 4.85
CA VAL A 18 -4.02 -7.97 5.94
C VAL A 18 -3.96 -9.50 5.96
N SER A 19 -4.15 -10.14 4.80
CA SER A 19 -4.11 -11.61 4.71
C SER A 19 -2.71 -12.15 4.99
N ALA A 20 -1.65 -11.49 4.53
CA ALA A 20 -0.27 -11.91 4.78
C ALA A 20 0.07 -11.85 6.27
N ILE A 21 -0.21 -10.72 6.93
CA ILE A 21 0.01 -10.55 8.37
C ILE A 21 -0.80 -11.60 9.16
N ARG A 22 -2.08 -11.78 8.80
CA ARG A 22 -2.94 -12.74 9.50
C ARG A 22 -2.47 -14.18 9.33
N SER A 23 -2.06 -14.57 8.13
CA SER A 23 -1.48 -15.90 7.88
C SER A 23 -0.24 -16.15 8.76
N ALA A 24 0.66 -15.17 8.83
CA ALA A 24 1.85 -15.26 9.65
C ALA A 24 1.54 -15.33 11.17
N GLN A 25 0.54 -14.56 11.64
CA GLN A 25 0.06 -14.65 13.04
C GLN A 25 -0.54 -16.00 13.40
N LEU A 26 -1.05 -16.74 12.41
CA LEU A 26 -1.54 -18.11 12.57
C LEU A 26 -0.40 -19.15 12.54
N GLY A 27 0.86 -18.74 12.49
CA GLY A 27 2.03 -19.59 12.48
C GLY A 27 2.42 -20.12 11.10
N LEU A 28 1.84 -19.61 10.02
CA LEU A 28 2.14 -20.02 8.65
C LEU A 28 3.35 -19.26 8.10
N THR A 29 4.27 -19.97 7.45
CA THR A 29 5.35 -19.34 6.69
C THR A 29 4.78 -18.59 5.51
N THR A 30 4.94 -17.26 5.50
CA THR A 30 4.20 -16.39 4.57
C THR A 30 5.12 -15.46 3.80
N ALA A 31 4.87 -15.32 2.50
CA ALA A 31 5.46 -14.30 1.66
C ALA A 31 4.38 -13.42 1.00
N CYS A 32 4.73 -12.17 0.74
CA CYS A 32 3.91 -11.24 -0.03
C CYS A 32 4.72 -10.70 -1.21
N VAL A 33 4.19 -10.87 -2.42
CA VAL A 33 4.81 -10.41 -3.67
C VAL A 33 4.22 -9.07 -4.06
N GLU A 34 5.07 -8.05 -4.26
CA GLU A 34 4.64 -6.72 -4.68
C GLU A 34 5.48 -6.21 -5.87
N LYS A 35 4.80 -5.68 -6.88
CA LYS A 35 5.45 -5.15 -8.08
C LYS A 35 5.87 -3.68 -7.96
N TRP A 36 5.25 -2.89 -7.07
CA TRP A 36 5.57 -1.49 -6.91
C TRP A 36 6.84 -1.32 -6.09
N VAL A 37 7.71 -0.46 -6.61
CA VAL A 37 9.02 -0.16 -6.00
C VAL A 37 9.26 1.34 -5.95
N ASP A 38 10.06 1.77 -4.97
CA ASP A 38 10.59 3.11 -4.88
C ASP A 38 11.83 3.28 -5.80
N GLU A 39 12.39 4.49 -5.84
CA GLU A 39 13.61 4.80 -6.60
C GLU A 39 14.83 3.95 -6.19
N LYS A 40 14.83 3.43 -4.97
CA LYS A 40 15.85 2.53 -4.42
C LYS A 40 15.52 1.05 -4.61
N ARG A 41 14.47 0.75 -5.39
CA ARG A 41 13.97 -0.61 -5.64
C ARG A 41 13.47 -1.38 -4.41
N ASN A 42 13.09 -0.68 -3.35
CA ASN A 42 12.39 -1.30 -2.24
C ASN A 42 10.90 -1.40 -2.54
N SER A 43 10.28 -2.47 -2.07
CA SER A 43 8.83 -2.66 -2.18
C SER A 43 8.04 -1.50 -1.58
N ILE A 44 7.09 -0.96 -2.35
CA ILE A 44 6.09 0.01 -1.89
C ILE A 44 4.84 -0.75 -1.50
N LEU A 45 4.67 -0.98 -0.20
CA LEU A 45 3.53 -1.72 0.33
C LEU A 45 2.28 -0.83 0.47
N GLY A 46 1.10 -1.45 0.54
CA GLY A 46 -0.17 -0.78 0.78
C GLY A 46 -1.06 -0.59 -0.44
N GLY A 47 -0.53 -0.86 -1.64
CA GLY A 47 -1.28 -0.79 -2.90
C GLY A 47 -1.88 0.58 -3.20
N THR A 48 -2.85 0.62 -4.10
CA THR A 48 -3.55 1.84 -4.55
C THR A 48 -4.14 2.63 -3.38
N CYS A 49 -4.82 1.98 -2.45
CA CYS A 49 -5.53 2.65 -1.36
C CYS A 49 -4.60 3.54 -0.51
N LEU A 50 -3.44 3.01 -0.09
CA LEU A 50 -2.54 3.76 0.78
C LEU A 50 -1.71 4.79 0.04
N ASN A 51 -1.28 4.47 -1.19
CA ASN A 51 -0.30 5.30 -1.89
C ASN A 51 -0.92 6.41 -2.75
N VAL A 52 -2.01 6.11 -3.46
CA VAL A 52 -2.59 7.04 -4.46
C VAL A 52 -4.12 7.13 -4.40
N GLY A 53 -4.77 6.46 -3.46
CA GLY A 53 -6.23 6.37 -3.36
C GLY A 53 -6.78 6.90 -2.04
N CYS A 54 -7.29 5.99 -1.20
CA CYS A 54 -8.07 6.30 0.01
C CYS A 54 -7.35 7.21 1.00
N ILE A 55 -6.08 6.95 1.26
CA ILE A 55 -5.33 7.68 2.29
C ILE A 55 -4.98 9.09 1.86
N PRO A 56 -4.32 9.31 0.69
CA PRO A 56 -4.01 10.67 0.27
C PRO A 56 -5.28 11.51 0.05
N SER A 57 -6.36 10.96 -0.52
CA SER A 57 -7.61 11.70 -0.71
C SER A 57 -8.24 12.12 0.62
N LYS A 58 -8.29 11.24 1.60
CA LYS A 58 -8.83 11.56 2.93
C LYS A 58 -7.96 12.56 3.69
N ALA A 59 -6.64 12.50 3.55
CA ALA A 59 -5.74 13.47 4.14
C ALA A 59 -5.98 14.89 3.58
N LEU A 60 -6.27 15.01 2.27
CA LEU A 60 -6.60 16.28 1.64
C LEU A 60 -8.01 16.75 2.04
N LEU A 61 -9.00 15.85 2.07
CA LEU A 61 -10.36 16.16 2.52
C LEU A 61 -10.39 16.65 3.97
N ASP A 62 -9.61 16.01 4.86
CA ASP A 62 -9.50 16.47 6.26
C ASP A 62 -8.94 17.90 6.34
N SER A 63 -7.93 18.22 5.53
CA SER A 63 -7.38 19.57 5.50
C SER A 63 -8.36 20.61 4.94
N SER A 64 -9.08 20.27 3.86
CA SER A 64 -10.10 21.17 3.29
C SER A 64 -11.29 21.36 4.24
N GLN A 65 -11.69 20.31 4.95
CA GLN A 65 -12.76 20.42 5.96
C GLN A 65 -12.38 21.37 7.10
N LYS A 66 -11.13 21.27 7.58
CA LYS A 66 -10.63 22.21 8.62
C LYS A 66 -10.62 23.67 8.16
N PHE A 67 -10.29 23.90 6.89
CA PHE A 67 -10.37 25.23 6.31
C PHE A 67 -11.81 25.75 6.27
N LEU A 68 -12.74 24.91 5.83
CA LEU A 68 -14.16 25.25 5.78
C LEU A 68 -14.72 25.52 7.18
N GLU A 69 -14.43 24.69 8.16
CA GLU A 69 -14.80 24.88 9.56
C GLU A 69 -14.26 26.22 10.11
N ALA A 70 -13.00 26.53 9.80
CA ALA A 70 -12.40 27.78 10.18
C ALA A 70 -13.12 28.98 9.57
N GLN A 71 -13.54 28.89 8.33
CA GLN A 71 -14.23 29.96 7.62
C GLN A 71 -15.70 30.14 8.09
N GLU A 72 -16.43 29.05 8.32
CA GLU A 72 -17.88 29.08 8.47
C GLU A 72 -18.39 28.96 9.90
N SER A 73 -17.68 28.26 10.79
CA SER A 73 -18.24 27.89 12.09
C SER A 73 -17.46 28.36 13.32
N LEU A 74 -16.17 28.62 13.22
CA LEU A 74 -15.39 29.01 14.41
C LEU A 74 -15.86 30.29 15.07
N HIS A 75 -16.44 31.23 14.34
CA HIS A 75 -17.00 32.45 14.91
C HIS A 75 -18.15 32.18 15.91
N MET A 76 -18.92 31.11 15.73
CA MET A 76 -19.99 30.70 16.65
C MET A 76 -19.43 30.21 18.00
N HIS A 77 -18.17 29.78 18.03
CA HIS A 77 -17.43 29.37 19.23
C HIS A 77 -16.69 30.55 19.88
N GLY A 78 -16.89 31.79 19.39
CA GLY A 78 -16.19 32.97 19.89
C GLY A 78 -14.73 33.08 19.40
N ILE A 79 -14.30 32.25 18.46
CA ILE A 79 -12.96 32.25 17.89
C ILE A 79 -12.93 33.25 16.74
N LYS A 80 -12.10 34.29 16.88
CA LYS A 80 -11.89 35.29 15.85
C LYS A 80 -10.57 34.99 15.11
N MET A 81 -10.63 35.03 13.79
CA MET A 81 -9.44 34.91 12.92
C MET A 81 -9.33 36.19 12.09
N SER A 82 -8.12 36.71 11.99
CA SER A 82 -7.85 37.92 11.20
C SER A 82 -7.54 37.58 9.75
N GLU A 83 -6.98 36.41 9.50
CA GLU A 83 -6.57 35.97 8.16
C GLU A 83 -6.66 34.44 8.07
N LEU A 84 -7.20 33.95 6.96
CA LEU A 84 -7.30 32.53 6.67
C LEU A 84 -6.83 32.29 5.24
N ALA A 85 -5.74 31.53 5.10
CA ALA A 85 -5.18 31.16 3.81
C ALA A 85 -4.76 29.69 3.78
N ILE A 86 -4.69 29.12 2.59
CA ILE A 86 -4.17 27.76 2.38
C ILE A 86 -2.71 27.84 1.93
N ASP A 87 -1.82 27.21 2.68
CA ASP A 87 -0.48 26.87 2.22
C ASP A 87 -0.56 25.49 1.51
N LEU A 88 -0.72 25.51 0.19
CA LEU A 88 -0.86 24.29 -0.60
C LEU A 88 0.39 23.40 -0.53
N PRO A 89 1.64 23.89 -0.63
CA PRO A 89 2.84 23.09 -0.41
C PRO A 89 2.85 22.37 0.93
N MET A 90 2.50 23.04 2.02
CA MET A 90 2.42 22.41 3.35
C MET A 90 1.32 21.35 3.42
N MET A 91 0.16 21.61 2.83
CA MET A 91 -0.95 20.65 2.76
C MET A 91 -0.55 19.38 2.00
N MET A 92 0.17 19.52 0.88
CA MET A 92 0.68 18.38 0.11
C MET A 92 1.75 17.62 0.88
N SER A 93 2.68 18.32 1.53
CA SER A 93 3.70 17.68 2.37
C SER A 93 3.07 16.90 3.53
N ARG A 94 2.03 17.43 4.17
CA ARG A 94 1.26 16.71 5.20
C ARG A 94 0.68 15.42 4.65
N LYS A 95 0.02 15.47 3.49
CA LYS A 95 -0.55 14.30 2.80
C LYS A 95 0.53 13.24 2.55
N ASP A 96 1.70 13.62 2.02
CA ASP A 96 2.81 12.71 1.74
C ASP A 96 3.37 12.07 3.02
N ASN A 97 3.46 12.84 4.11
CA ASN A 97 3.89 12.32 5.41
C ASN A 97 2.90 11.28 5.97
N VAL A 98 1.58 11.48 5.83
CA VAL A 98 0.56 10.50 6.25
C VAL A 98 0.72 9.19 5.47
N VAL A 99 0.86 9.27 4.14
CA VAL A 99 1.08 8.09 3.29
C VAL A 99 2.36 7.35 3.71
N LYS A 100 3.45 8.09 3.89
CA LYS A 100 4.75 7.53 4.30
C LYS A 100 4.68 6.82 5.64
N GLN A 101 4.04 7.41 6.64
CA GLN A 101 3.88 6.80 7.96
C GLN A 101 3.10 5.48 7.89
N LEU A 102 1.99 5.44 7.15
CA LEU A 102 1.17 4.24 7.04
C LEU A 102 1.85 3.13 6.26
N THR A 103 2.53 3.45 5.15
CA THR A 103 3.26 2.45 4.38
C THR A 103 4.47 1.89 5.15
N GLN A 104 5.17 2.74 5.91
CA GLN A 104 6.22 2.29 6.84
C GLN A 104 5.66 1.42 7.97
N GLY A 105 4.46 1.73 8.47
CA GLY A 105 3.77 0.91 9.46
C GLY A 105 3.53 -0.52 8.97
N ILE A 106 3.07 -0.69 7.71
CA ILE A 106 2.91 -2.03 7.11
C ILE A 106 4.24 -2.76 7.01
N LYS A 107 5.30 -2.06 6.59
CA LYS A 107 6.65 -2.64 6.51
C LYS A 107 7.13 -3.13 7.88
N GLY A 108 6.86 -2.34 8.93
CA GLY A 108 7.14 -2.73 10.31
C GLY A 108 6.33 -3.96 10.76
N LEU A 109 5.05 -4.02 10.39
CA LEU A 109 4.20 -5.18 10.68
C LEU A 109 4.66 -6.45 9.94
N PHE A 110 5.11 -6.34 8.70
CA PHE A 110 5.69 -7.47 7.96
C PHE A 110 6.93 -7.99 8.69
N ALA A 111 7.84 -7.10 9.08
CA ALA A 111 9.05 -7.49 9.81
C ALA A 111 8.73 -8.13 11.16
N ALA A 112 7.81 -7.55 11.95
CA ALA A 112 7.41 -8.07 13.25
C ALA A 112 6.75 -9.45 13.18
N ASN A 113 5.99 -9.72 12.10
CA ASN A 113 5.32 -11.00 11.87
C ASN A 113 6.14 -11.97 10.98
N LYS A 114 7.37 -11.61 10.60
CA LYS A 114 8.25 -12.42 9.73
C LYS A 114 7.61 -12.76 8.37
N VAL A 115 6.85 -11.83 7.80
CA VAL A 115 6.36 -11.93 6.43
C VAL A 115 7.48 -11.56 5.48
N ASP A 116 7.85 -12.45 4.57
CA ASP A 116 8.83 -12.16 3.54
C ASP A 116 8.22 -11.24 2.47
N SER A 117 8.89 -10.13 2.18
CA SER A 117 8.51 -9.24 1.08
C SER A 117 9.34 -9.57 -0.16
N ILE A 118 8.68 -9.98 -1.24
CA ILE A 118 9.30 -10.34 -2.51
C ILE A 118 8.94 -9.28 -3.54
N VAL A 119 9.95 -8.66 -4.13
CA VAL A 119 9.76 -7.61 -5.14
C VAL A 119 9.68 -8.22 -6.53
N GLY A 120 8.62 -7.91 -7.27
CA GLY A 120 8.46 -8.33 -8.65
C GLY A 120 7.01 -8.60 -9.05
N ILE A 121 6.83 -9.01 -10.30
CA ILE A 121 5.53 -9.37 -10.85
C ILE A 121 5.26 -10.84 -10.58
N GLY A 122 4.36 -11.12 -9.64
CA GLY A 122 3.93 -12.47 -9.30
C GLY A 122 2.92 -13.03 -10.29
N ARG A 123 3.13 -14.29 -10.71
CA ARG A 123 2.21 -15.05 -11.56
C ARG A 123 2.09 -16.48 -11.05
N ILE A 124 0.90 -17.05 -11.06
CA ILE A 124 0.70 -18.50 -10.83
C ILE A 124 1.19 -19.23 -12.10
N SER A 125 2.29 -19.96 -11.98
CA SER A 125 2.92 -20.66 -13.11
C SER A 125 2.57 -22.14 -13.20
N ALA A 126 2.20 -22.74 -12.06
CA ALA A 126 1.70 -24.11 -11.99
C ALA A 126 0.89 -24.31 -10.69
N LYS A 127 0.36 -25.51 -10.48
CA LYS A 127 -0.25 -25.86 -9.20
C LYS A 127 0.78 -25.68 -8.08
N ASN A 128 0.42 -24.87 -7.07
CA ASN A 128 1.27 -24.59 -5.92
C ASN A 128 2.61 -23.87 -6.25
N GLU A 129 2.72 -23.23 -7.42
CA GLU A 129 3.92 -22.54 -7.85
C GLU A 129 3.61 -21.08 -8.23
N VAL A 130 4.37 -20.15 -7.68
CA VAL A 130 4.36 -18.73 -8.06
C VAL A 130 5.71 -18.39 -8.68
N SER A 131 5.70 -17.90 -9.91
CA SER A 131 6.85 -17.28 -10.54
C SER A 131 6.83 -15.78 -10.28
N VAL A 132 7.99 -15.22 -9.96
CA VAL A 132 8.16 -13.78 -9.73
C VAL A 132 9.21 -13.25 -10.71
N LEU A 133 8.76 -12.39 -11.59
CA LEU A 133 9.65 -11.67 -12.51
C LEU A 133 10.15 -10.41 -11.81
N GLY A 134 11.42 -10.42 -11.44
CA GLY A 134 12.10 -9.27 -10.87
C GLY A 134 12.46 -8.23 -11.95
N GLU A 135 12.74 -7.00 -11.55
CA GLU A 135 13.14 -5.91 -12.45
C GLU A 135 14.45 -6.18 -13.23
N ASN A 136 15.31 -7.04 -12.69
CA ASN A 136 16.55 -7.48 -13.33
C ASN A 136 16.30 -8.52 -14.44
N GLY A 137 15.05 -8.80 -14.78
CA GLY A 137 14.65 -9.81 -15.76
C GLY A 137 14.78 -11.26 -15.27
N LYS A 138 15.24 -11.48 -14.03
CA LYS A 138 15.27 -12.84 -13.47
C LYS A 138 13.87 -13.28 -13.09
N ASN A 139 13.58 -14.53 -13.44
CA ASN A 139 12.32 -15.17 -13.06
C ASN A 139 12.61 -16.22 -12.00
N GLU A 140 12.19 -15.94 -10.77
CA GLU A 140 12.37 -16.85 -9.65
C GLU A 140 11.06 -17.60 -9.38
N LYS A 141 11.18 -18.88 -8.98
CA LYS A 141 10.05 -19.74 -8.69
C LYS A 141 9.99 -20.07 -7.20
N TYR A 142 8.81 -19.95 -6.63
CA TYR A 142 8.52 -20.24 -5.23
C TYR A 142 7.40 -21.26 -5.13
N GLN A 143 7.54 -22.20 -4.19
CA GLN A 143 6.48 -23.17 -3.90
C GLN A 143 5.59 -22.64 -2.78
N ALA A 144 4.27 -22.84 -2.91
CA ALA A 144 3.30 -22.42 -1.92
C ALA A 144 2.20 -23.47 -1.75
N LYS A 145 1.90 -23.85 -0.52
CA LYS A 145 0.74 -24.73 -0.26
C LYS A 145 -0.58 -24.04 -0.62
N ASN A 146 -0.65 -22.72 -0.37
CA ASN A 146 -1.82 -21.89 -0.66
C ASN A 146 -1.37 -20.59 -1.33
N ILE A 147 -2.16 -20.10 -2.27
CA ILE A 147 -1.90 -18.84 -2.97
C ILE A 147 -3.12 -17.94 -2.81
N ILE A 148 -2.89 -16.71 -2.33
CA ILE A 148 -3.91 -15.66 -2.22
C ILE A 148 -3.67 -14.64 -3.32
N VAL A 149 -4.65 -14.45 -4.20
CA VAL A 149 -4.61 -13.43 -5.26
C VAL A 149 -5.25 -12.15 -4.73
N ALA A 150 -4.43 -11.11 -4.52
CA ALA A 150 -4.84 -9.81 -3.99
C ALA A 150 -4.31 -8.66 -4.89
N THR A 151 -4.33 -8.86 -6.20
CA THR A 151 -3.69 -7.99 -7.20
C THR A 151 -4.34 -6.63 -7.39
N GLY A 152 -5.54 -6.43 -6.81
CA GLY A 152 -6.28 -5.17 -6.90
C GLY A 152 -6.87 -4.91 -8.29
N SER A 153 -6.98 -3.63 -8.63
CA SER A 153 -7.54 -3.15 -9.89
C SER A 153 -6.68 -2.03 -10.48
N VAL A 154 -6.84 -1.80 -11.75
CA VAL A 154 -6.23 -0.66 -12.47
C VAL A 154 -7.34 0.07 -13.23
N PRO A 155 -7.18 1.38 -13.52
CA PRO A 155 -8.08 2.10 -14.42
C PRO A 155 -8.12 1.41 -15.79
N ILE A 156 -9.28 1.47 -16.44
CA ILE A 156 -9.42 1.04 -17.83
C ILE A 156 -8.99 2.21 -18.70
N ASP A 157 -8.04 1.98 -19.60
CA ASP A 157 -7.70 2.95 -20.62
C ASP A 157 -8.84 3.05 -21.65
N ILE A 158 -9.48 4.22 -21.73
CA ILE A 158 -10.49 4.50 -22.74
C ILE A 158 -9.76 5.09 -23.92
N PRO A 159 -9.79 4.45 -25.11
CA PRO A 159 -9.18 5.03 -26.30
C PRO A 159 -9.77 6.42 -26.58
N PRO A 160 -8.98 7.37 -27.06
CA PRO A 160 -9.53 8.67 -27.45
C PRO A 160 -10.61 8.46 -28.52
N VAL A 161 -11.78 9.08 -28.29
CA VAL A 161 -12.93 9.08 -29.21
C VAL A 161 -12.64 10.01 -30.36
#